data_baf916a6c2938fba419d4b9b90ea8219
#
_entry.id   baf916a6c2938fba419d4b9b90ea8219
#
_cell.length_a   1.000
_cell.length_b   1.000
_cell.length_c   1.000
_cell.angle_alpha   90.00
_cell.angle_beta   90.00
_cell.angle_gamma   90.00
#
_symmetry.space_group_name_H-M   'P 1'
#
loop_
_entity.id
_entity.type
_entity.pdbx_description
1 polymer ?
#
loop_
_entity_poly.entity_id
_entity_poly.type
_entity_poly.pdbx_seq_one_letter_code
_entity_poly.pdbx_strand_id
1 'polypeptide(L)'
;NITPASIRSMITRKTKAIVCVHLAGWPCEMDKIMELANEFDLFVIEDCAQAHGAKFKGKAVGSIGHIGCWSFCQDKIMTTGGEGGMVTTNDESLWRKIWAYKDHGKSYEAIYEREHPEGFRWLHETFGSNYRMTEMQAVIGRIQLKKMNEWHSKRLDNAYKIWSVAKGCKGLRVSEVPDYIEHAAYKCYVFVKPDELKESWSRDRIIKE
;
A
#
# COMPACT_ATOMS: atom_id res chain seq x y z
N ASN A 1 11.85 5.32 -0.85
CA ASN A 1 10.53 5.97 -0.96
C ASN A 1 10.68 7.41 -1.43
N ILE A 2 9.58 7.97 -1.94
CA ILE A 2 9.47 9.40 -2.21
C ILE A 2 9.66 10.20 -0.91
N THR A 3 10.32 11.35 -0.98
CA THR A 3 10.58 12.20 0.20
C THR A 3 9.78 13.51 0.12
N PRO A 4 9.42 14.13 1.27
CA PRO A 4 8.76 15.44 1.27
C PRO A 4 9.51 16.51 0.46
N ALA A 5 10.85 16.52 0.53
CA ALA A 5 11.67 17.44 -0.24
C ALA A 5 11.56 17.22 -1.76
N SER A 6 11.59 15.96 -2.21
CA SER A 6 11.42 15.64 -3.63
C SER A 6 10.01 15.94 -4.13
N ILE A 7 8.98 15.73 -3.28
CA ILE A 7 7.60 16.10 -3.61
C ILE A 7 7.50 17.62 -3.80
N ARG A 8 7.99 18.39 -2.83
CA ARG A 8 7.92 19.86 -2.88
C ARG A 8 8.55 20.43 -4.15
N SER A 9 9.69 19.88 -4.58
CA SER A 9 10.37 20.34 -5.80
C SER A 9 9.61 20.05 -7.10
N MET A 10 8.65 19.14 -7.08
CA MET A 10 7.88 18.72 -8.25
C MET A 10 6.45 19.29 -8.30
N ILE A 11 5.99 19.95 -7.23
CA ILE A 11 4.65 20.54 -7.18
C ILE A 11 4.57 21.72 -8.17
N THR A 12 3.50 21.74 -8.93
CA THR A 12 3.14 22.83 -9.84
C THR A 12 1.66 23.20 -9.66
N ARG A 13 1.21 24.28 -10.30
CA ARG A 13 -0.22 24.67 -10.33
C ARG A 13 -1.14 23.60 -10.95
N LYS A 14 -0.59 22.62 -11.66
CA LYS A 14 -1.33 21.49 -12.25
C LYS A 14 -1.40 20.28 -11.35
N THR A 15 -0.58 20.21 -10.32
CA THR A 15 -0.57 19.10 -9.37
C THR A 15 -1.91 19.03 -8.62
N LYS A 16 -2.52 17.86 -8.54
CA LYS A 16 -3.80 17.61 -7.87
C LYS A 16 -3.71 16.56 -6.76
N ALA A 17 -2.74 15.67 -6.86
CA ALA A 17 -2.57 14.61 -5.89
C ALA A 17 -1.11 14.17 -5.79
N ILE A 18 -0.78 13.59 -4.64
CA ILE A 18 0.48 12.89 -4.37
C ILE A 18 0.14 11.40 -4.28
N VAL A 19 0.83 10.57 -5.08
CA VAL A 19 0.77 9.11 -4.92
C VAL A 19 2.06 8.68 -4.24
N CYS A 20 1.97 8.20 -3.01
CA CYS A 20 3.12 7.72 -2.25
C CYS A 20 3.08 6.20 -2.12
N VAL A 21 4.15 5.54 -2.58
CA VAL A 21 4.30 4.08 -2.52
C VAL A 21 5.07 3.70 -1.26
N HIS A 22 4.49 2.85 -0.43
CA HIS A 22 5.17 2.23 0.72
C HIS A 22 6.02 1.05 0.24
N LEU A 23 7.11 1.40 -0.45
CA LEU A 23 7.93 0.44 -1.19
C LEU A 23 8.52 -0.63 -0.27
N ALA A 24 8.46 -1.87 -0.70
CA ALA A 24 8.95 -3.05 0.02
C ALA A 24 8.27 -3.31 1.38
N GLY A 25 7.25 -2.53 1.73
CA GLY A 25 6.61 -2.54 3.04
C GLY A 25 7.18 -1.53 4.03
N TRP A 26 8.00 -0.59 3.56
CA TRP A 26 8.51 0.52 4.35
C TRP A 26 7.58 1.73 4.21
N PRO A 27 6.91 2.21 5.26
CA PRO A 27 6.07 3.40 5.20
C PRO A 27 6.83 4.66 4.74
N CYS A 28 6.16 5.50 3.97
CA CYS A 28 6.63 6.87 3.70
C CYS A 28 6.53 7.74 4.95
N GLU A 29 7.20 8.89 4.97
CA GLU A 29 7.08 9.91 6.03
C GLU A 29 5.73 10.63 5.96
N MET A 30 4.66 9.91 6.34
CA MET A 30 3.28 10.31 6.07
C MET A 30 2.87 11.61 6.75
N ASP A 31 3.38 11.90 7.95
CA ASP A 31 3.12 13.17 8.65
C ASP A 31 3.54 14.37 7.79
N LYS A 32 4.79 14.39 7.34
CA LYS A 32 5.34 15.45 6.50
C LYS A 32 4.71 15.51 5.11
N ILE A 33 4.31 14.35 4.55
CA ILE A 33 3.60 14.30 3.27
C ILE A 33 2.21 14.91 3.43
N MET A 34 1.51 14.62 4.52
CA MET A 34 0.19 15.21 4.79
C MET A 34 0.28 16.70 5.08
N GLU A 35 1.29 17.16 5.84
CA GLU A 35 1.55 18.60 6.05
C GLU A 35 1.72 19.33 4.70
N LEU A 36 2.55 18.76 3.82
CA LEU A 36 2.78 19.30 2.48
C LEU A 36 1.52 19.30 1.62
N ALA A 37 0.75 18.22 1.66
CA ALA A 37 -0.50 18.12 0.93
C ALA A 37 -1.52 19.17 1.38
N ASN A 38 -1.63 19.42 2.67
CA ASN A 38 -2.49 20.48 3.23
C ASN A 38 -2.02 21.87 2.82
N GLU A 39 -0.71 22.15 2.78
CA GLU A 39 -0.14 23.42 2.35
C GLU A 39 -0.52 23.76 0.90
N PHE A 40 -0.60 22.76 0.03
CA PHE A 40 -0.86 22.93 -1.40
C PHE A 40 -2.25 22.49 -1.86
N ASP A 41 -3.15 22.17 -0.94
CA ASP A 41 -4.51 21.67 -1.23
C ASP A 41 -4.49 20.46 -2.19
N LEU A 42 -3.71 19.43 -1.84
CA LEU A 42 -3.52 18.22 -2.64
C LEU A 42 -4.13 17.00 -1.97
N PHE A 43 -4.64 16.08 -2.77
CA PHE A 43 -4.99 14.75 -2.29
C PHE A 43 -3.75 13.89 -2.09
N VAL A 44 -3.81 12.95 -1.12
CA VAL A 44 -2.78 11.93 -0.90
C VAL A 44 -3.39 10.55 -1.10
N ILE A 45 -2.79 9.79 -2.01
CA ILE A 45 -3.13 8.40 -2.28
C ILE A 45 -1.95 7.54 -1.81
N GLU A 46 -2.21 6.65 -0.86
CA GLU A 46 -1.24 5.68 -0.38
C GLU A 46 -1.30 4.42 -1.24
N ASP A 47 -0.23 4.09 -1.95
CA ASP A 47 -0.06 2.77 -2.56
C ASP A 47 0.47 1.80 -1.50
N CYS A 48 -0.44 0.99 -0.98
CA CYS A 48 -0.20 0.00 0.06
C CYS A 48 -0.01 -1.42 -0.49
N ALA A 49 0.15 -1.59 -1.80
CA ALA A 49 0.25 -2.90 -2.45
C ALA A 49 1.36 -3.80 -1.89
N GLN A 50 2.37 -3.23 -1.25
CA GLN A 50 3.49 -3.93 -0.63
C GLN A 50 3.54 -3.78 0.89
N ALA A 51 2.51 -3.22 1.52
CA ALA A 51 2.60 -2.73 2.89
C ALA A 51 1.53 -3.27 3.84
N HIS A 52 0.99 -4.46 3.55
CA HIS A 52 0.02 -5.12 4.43
C HIS A 52 0.61 -5.35 5.83
N GLY A 53 -0.02 -4.76 6.84
CA GLY A 53 0.42 -4.80 8.23
C GLY A 53 1.40 -3.68 8.63
N ALA A 54 1.91 -2.87 7.69
CA ALA A 54 2.81 -1.77 8.02
C ALA A 54 2.10 -0.65 8.79
N LYS A 55 2.85 0.03 9.68
CA LYS A 55 2.38 1.20 10.41
C LYS A 55 3.43 2.32 10.42
N PHE A 56 2.95 3.54 10.45
CA PHE A 56 3.73 4.74 10.65
C PHE A 56 3.25 5.46 11.91
N LYS A 57 4.13 5.61 12.91
CA LYS A 57 3.79 6.20 14.23
C LYS A 57 2.52 5.59 14.83
N GLY A 58 2.41 4.26 14.79
CA GLY A 58 1.28 3.50 15.33
C GLY A 58 0.01 3.48 14.47
N LYS A 59 -0.08 4.28 13.40
CA LYS A 59 -1.22 4.29 12.47
C LYS A 59 -0.97 3.34 11.31
N ALA A 60 -1.96 2.51 10.96
CA ALA A 60 -1.88 1.65 9.79
C ALA A 60 -1.74 2.48 8.51
N VAL A 61 -0.80 2.12 7.63
CA VAL A 61 -0.76 2.72 6.29
C VAL A 61 -2.07 2.43 5.54
N GLY A 62 -2.42 3.28 4.57
CA GLY A 62 -3.71 3.21 3.88
C GLY A 62 -4.88 3.81 4.67
N SER A 63 -4.60 4.34 5.89
CA SER A 63 -5.57 5.08 6.70
C SER A 63 -5.11 6.50 7.07
N ILE A 64 -3.94 6.92 6.57
CA ILE A 64 -3.32 8.20 6.93
C ILE A 64 -3.58 9.26 5.87
N GLY A 65 -3.43 8.90 4.60
CA GLY A 65 -3.81 9.72 3.47
C GLY A 65 -5.32 9.75 3.23
N HIS A 66 -5.75 10.36 2.13
CA HIS A 66 -7.17 10.42 1.77
C HIS A 66 -7.71 9.08 1.26
N ILE A 67 -6.85 8.32 0.55
CA ILE A 67 -7.18 7.03 -0.05
C ILE A 67 -6.00 6.08 0.15
N GLY A 68 -6.26 4.84 0.56
CA GLY A 68 -5.32 3.73 0.53
C GLY A 68 -5.69 2.72 -0.54
N CYS A 69 -4.73 2.31 -1.37
CA CYS A 69 -4.91 1.34 -2.44
C CYS A 69 -4.14 0.06 -2.13
N TRP A 70 -4.82 -1.09 -2.15
CA TRP A 70 -4.30 -2.39 -1.78
C TRP A 70 -4.34 -3.35 -2.96
N SER A 71 -3.30 -4.16 -3.11
CA SER A 71 -3.26 -5.25 -4.08
C SER A 71 -3.34 -6.60 -3.36
N PHE A 72 -4.15 -7.49 -3.88
CA PHE A 72 -4.27 -8.89 -3.43
C PHE A 72 -3.83 -9.87 -4.54
N CYS A 73 -2.89 -9.41 -5.38
CA CYS A 73 -2.24 -10.25 -6.38
C CYS A 73 -1.52 -11.43 -5.72
N GLN A 74 -1.27 -12.47 -6.48
CA GLN A 74 -0.74 -13.76 -5.99
C GLN A 74 0.59 -13.67 -5.22
N ASP A 75 1.43 -12.67 -5.51
CA ASP A 75 2.75 -12.48 -4.87
C ASP A 75 2.71 -11.56 -3.64
N LYS A 76 1.53 -11.04 -3.28
CA LYS A 76 1.39 -10.12 -2.14
C LYS A 76 1.37 -10.88 -0.80
N ILE A 77 1.58 -10.14 0.29
CA ILE A 77 1.52 -10.67 1.65
C ILE A 77 0.16 -11.32 1.93
N MET A 78 -0.90 -10.74 1.38
CA MET A 78 -2.26 -11.25 1.39
C MET A 78 -2.78 -11.32 -0.04
N THR A 79 -3.39 -12.43 -0.44
CA THR A 79 -3.97 -12.63 -1.77
C THR A 79 -5.43 -13.09 -1.69
N THR A 80 -6.18 -12.89 -2.74
CA THR A 80 -7.59 -13.32 -2.84
C THR A 80 -7.78 -14.39 -3.92
N GLY A 81 -6.87 -15.38 -3.94
CA GLY A 81 -6.95 -16.50 -4.87
C GLY A 81 -6.40 -16.19 -6.27
N GLY A 82 -5.43 -15.26 -6.34
CA GLY A 82 -4.74 -14.91 -7.58
C GLY A 82 -4.68 -13.42 -7.83
N GLU A 83 -5.81 -12.78 -8.00
CA GLU A 83 -5.92 -11.34 -8.23
C GLU A 83 -7.00 -10.72 -7.33
N GLY A 84 -6.88 -9.44 -7.04
CA GLY A 84 -7.82 -8.66 -6.27
C GLY A 84 -7.22 -7.37 -5.77
N GLY A 85 -8.05 -6.55 -5.16
CA GLY A 85 -7.63 -5.30 -4.56
C GLY A 85 -8.70 -4.72 -3.65
N MET A 86 -8.33 -3.69 -2.94
CA MET A 86 -9.22 -2.93 -2.06
C MET A 86 -8.82 -1.46 -2.05
N VAL A 87 -9.81 -0.61 -1.86
CA VAL A 87 -9.60 0.80 -1.57
C VAL A 87 -10.12 1.08 -0.17
N THR A 88 -9.35 1.81 0.63
CA THR A 88 -9.72 2.27 1.96
C THR A 88 -9.74 3.79 2.02
N THR A 89 -10.69 4.37 2.72
CA THR A 89 -10.78 5.81 2.98
C THR A 89 -11.58 6.06 4.26
N ASN A 90 -11.29 7.18 4.92
CA ASN A 90 -12.07 7.69 6.06
C ASN A 90 -13.06 8.78 5.63
N ASP A 91 -13.10 9.15 4.35
CA ASP A 91 -14.00 10.15 3.77
C ASP A 91 -15.18 9.46 3.11
N GLU A 92 -16.39 9.69 3.65
CA GLU A 92 -17.62 9.08 3.14
C GLU A 92 -17.95 9.56 1.71
N SER A 93 -17.65 10.81 1.37
CA SER A 93 -17.89 11.35 0.01
C SER A 93 -17.01 10.64 -1.02
N LEU A 94 -15.73 10.43 -0.70
CA LEU A 94 -14.82 9.64 -1.53
C LEU A 94 -15.28 8.19 -1.62
N TRP A 95 -15.68 7.59 -0.49
CA TRP A 95 -16.18 6.23 -0.45
C TRP A 95 -17.41 6.03 -1.35
N ARG A 96 -18.40 6.93 -1.31
CA ARG A 96 -19.60 6.87 -2.17
C ARG A 96 -19.23 6.92 -3.66
N LYS A 97 -18.29 7.79 -4.05
CA LYS A 97 -17.81 7.88 -5.44
C LYS A 97 -17.08 6.61 -5.88
N ILE A 98 -16.20 6.06 -5.03
CA ILE A 98 -15.46 4.82 -5.30
C ILE A 98 -16.43 3.64 -5.38
N TRP A 99 -17.42 3.58 -4.47
CA TRP A 99 -18.46 2.58 -4.50
C TRP A 99 -19.20 2.56 -5.85
N ALA A 100 -19.68 3.71 -6.30
CA ALA A 100 -20.38 3.84 -7.57
C ALA A 100 -19.49 3.44 -8.75
N TYR A 101 -18.27 3.94 -8.80
CA TYR A 101 -17.33 3.67 -9.88
C TYR A 101 -17.00 2.17 -10.02
N LYS A 102 -16.78 1.45 -8.91
CA LYS A 102 -16.48 0.01 -8.94
C LYS A 102 -17.64 -0.86 -9.37
N ASP A 103 -18.87 -0.34 -9.34
CA ASP A 103 -20.11 -1.07 -9.65
C ASP A 103 -20.95 -0.39 -10.74
N HIS A 104 -20.36 -0.21 -11.91
CA HIS A 104 -21.01 0.31 -13.12
C HIS A 104 -21.67 1.69 -12.95
N GLY A 105 -21.22 2.50 -12.02
CA GLY A 105 -21.82 3.82 -11.77
C GLY A 105 -23.14 3.79 -11.00
N LYS A 106 -23.49 2.68 -10.37
CA LYS A 106 -24.64 2.58 -9.46
C LYS A 106 -24.31 3.28 -8.15
N SER A 107 -25.10 4.26 -7.74
CA SER A 107 -24.89 4.88 -6.43
C SER A 107 -25.39 3.97 -5.30
N TYR A 108 -24.70 4.06 -4.15
CA TYR A 108 -25.10 3.35 -2.93
C TYR A 108 -26.52 3.76 -2.51
N GLU A 109 -26.79 5.06 -2.59
CA GLU A 109 -28.10 5.64 -2.29
C GLU A 109 -29.21 5.06 -3.15
N ALA A 110 -28.99 5.00 -4.48
CA ALA A 110 -30.01 4.47 -5.40
C ALA A 110 -30.28 2.97 -5.17
N ILE A 111 -29.30 2.22 -4.65
CA ILE A 111 -29.48 0.78 -4.40
C ILE A 111 -30.18 0.53 -3.05
N TYR A 112 -29.77 1.24 -1.99
CA TYR A 112 -30.09 0.85 -0.61
C TYR A 112 -30.91 1.87 0.17
N GLU A 113 -30.91 3.14 -0.23
CA GLU A 113 -31.51 4.23 0.55
C GLU A 113 -32.74 4.85 -0.13
N ARG A 114 -32.82 4.78 -1.46
CA ARG A 114 -33.91 5.38 -2.24
C ARG A 114 -35.06 4.40 -2.47
N GLU A 115 -36.29 4.87 -2.24
CA GLU A 115 -37.47 4.15 -2.66
C GLU A 115 -37.65 4.20 -4.18
N HIS A 116 -38.06 3.09 -4.75
CA HIS A 116 -38.30 2.95 -6.19
C HIS A 116 -39.73 2.45 -6.46
N PRO A 117 -40.40 2.90 -7.53
CA PRO A 117 -41.66 2.32 -7.97
C PRO A 117 -41.42 0.86 -8.39
N GLU A 118 -42.51 0.09 -8.45
CA GLU A 118 -42.48 -1.27 -8.99
C GLU A 118 -41.98 -1.29 -10.43
N GLY A 119 -41.20 -2.33 -10.77
CA GLY A 119 -40.66 -2.52 -12.11
C GLY A 119 -39.17 -2.26 -12.23
N PHE A 120 -38.72 -1.78 -13.39
CA PHE A 120 -37.31 -1.56 -13.67
C PHE A 120 -36.77 -0.34 -12.93
N ARG A 121 -35.62 -0.53 -12.23
CA ARG A 121 -34.98 0.55 -11.47
C ARG A 121 -33.74 1.07 -12.19
N TRP A 122 -33.71 2.37 -12.45
CA TRP A 122 -32.55 3.09 -13.01
C TRP A 122 -31.57 3.43 -11.90
N LEU A 123 -30.52 2.62 -11.75
CA LEU A 123 -29.55 2.74 -10.65
C LEU A 123 -28.20 3.35 -11.07
N HIS A 124 -27.95 3.43 -12.39
CA HIS A 124 -26.69 3.93 -12.94
C HIS A 124 -26.76 5.45 -13.10
N GLU A 125 -26.07 6.15 -12.20
CA GLU A 125 -26.12 7.63 -12.14
C GLU A 125 -24.83 8.29 -12.58
N THR A 126 -23.73 7.51 -12.67
CA THR A 126 -22.41 8.00 -13.06
C THR A 126 -21.70 6.98 -13.96
N PHE A 127 -20.56 7.38 -14.52
CA PHE A 127 -19.68 6.42 -15.17
C PHE A 127 -19.05 5.47 -14.14
N GLY A 128 -18.84 4.23 -14.53
CA GLY A 128 -18.22 3.22 -13.71
C GLY A 128 -17.80 1.99 -14.49
N SER A 129 -17.13 1.07 -13.81
CA SER A 129 -16.66 -0.18 -14.37
C SER A 129 -16.98 -1.36 -13.45
N ASN A 130 -16.78 -2.59 -13.91
CA ASN A 130 -16.95 -3.76 -13.08
C ASN A 130 -15.64 -4.12 -12.37
N TYR A 131 -15.44 -3.58 -11.17
CA TYR A 131 -14.33 -3.91 -10.28
C TYR A 131 -14.79 -4.66 -9.03
N ARG A 132 -15.92 -5.34 -9.11
CA ARG A 132 -16.44 -6.13 -8.00
C ARG A 132 -15.60 -7.38 -7.80
N MET A 133 -15.14 -7.60 -6.56
CA MET A 133 -14.55 -8.84 -6.14
C MET A 133 -15.62 -9.95 -6.10
N THR A 134 -15.29 -11.17 -6.51
CA THR A 134 -16.19 -12.31 -6.38
C THR A 134 -16.28 -12.76 -4.92
N GLU A 135 -17.40 -13.40 -4.55
CA GLU A 135 -17.57 -13.93 -3.18
C GLU A 135 -16.50 -14.95 -2.80
N MET A 136 -16.06 -15.78 -3.73
CA MET A 136 -14.96 -16.74 -3.50
C MET A 136 -13.66 -16.04 -3.14
N GLN A 137 -13.31 -14.98 -3.86
CA GLN A 137 -12.13 -14.16 -3.56
C GLN A 137 -12.28 -13.46 -2.20
N ALA A 138 -13.45 -12.93 -1.91
CA ALA A 138 -13.73 -12.26 -0.65
C ALA A 138 -13.59 -13.21 0.55
N VAL A 139 -14.07 -14.45 0.44
CA VAL A 139 -13.93 -15.47 1.50
C VAL A 139 -12.45 -15.80 1.75
N ILE A 140 -11.66 -16.01 0.68
CA ILE A 140 -10.21 -16.25 0.81
C ILE A 140 -9.54 -15.07 1.51
N GLY A 141 -9.82 -13.83 1.08
CA GLY A 141 -9.28 -12.62 1.68
C GLY A 141 -9.62 -12.49 3.17
N ARG A 142 -10.87 -12.74 3.55
CA ARG A 142 -11.31 -12.71 4.96
C ARG A 142 -10.59 -13.74 5.83
N ILE A 143 -10.32 -14.93 5.31
CA ILE A 143 -9.57 -15.97 6.02
C ILE A 143 -8.11 -15.54 6.20
N GLN A 144 -7.48 -14.99 5.16
CA GLN A 144 -6.10 -14.52 5.23
C GLN A 144 -5.95 -13.31 6.16
N LEU A 145 -6.91 -12.38 6.10
CA LEU A 145 -6.90 -11.19 6.97
C LEU A 145 -6.87 -11.57 8.47
N LYS A 146 -7.57 -12.63 8.87
CA LYS A 146 -7.51 -13.13 10.26
C LYS A 146 -6.14 -13.65 10.68
N LYS A 147 -5.30 -14.07 9.72
CA LYS A 147 -3.95 -14.58 9.96
C LYS A 147 -2.86 -13.51 9.86
N MET A 148 -3.22 -12.30 9.44
CA MET A 148 -2.25 -11.24 9.12
C MET A 148 -1.32 -10.89 10.27
N ASN A 149 -1.82 -10.83 11.51
CA ASN A 149 -0.97 -10.48 12.66
C ASN A 149 0.14 -11.51 12.89
N GLU A 150 -0.20 -12.80 12.81
CA GLU A 150 0.77 -13.89 12.93
C GLU A 150 1.78 -13.84 11.77
N TRP A 151 1.29 -13.70 10.55
CA TRP A 151 2.16 -13.65 9.37
C TRP A 151 3.09 -12.45 9.37
N HIS A 152 2.59 -11.30 9.81
CA HIS A 152 3.39 -10.08 9.91
C HIS A 152 4.51 -10.24 10.94
N SER A 153 4.21 -10.73 12.14
CA SER A 153 5.22 -11.03 13.17
C SER A 153 6.29 -11.98 12.64
N LYS A 154 5.88 -13.09 12.00
CA LYS A 154 6.81 -14.06 11.44
C LYS A 154 7.71 -13.48 10.34
N ARG A 155 7.15 -12.61 9.48
CA ARG A 155 7.94 -11.92 8.43
C ARG A 155 8.96 -10.97 9.04
N LEU A 156 8.59 -10.20 10.05
CA LEU A 156 9.49 -9.32 10.76
C LEU A 156 10.63 -10.09 11.43
N ASP A 157 10.31 -11.16 12.15
CA ASP A 157 11.32 -12.03 12.77
C ASP A 157 12.33 -12.57 11.75
N ASN A 158 11.84 -13.02 10.59
CA ASN A 158 12.71 -13.51 9.53
C ASN A 158 13.57 -12.38 8.92
N ALA A 159 12.98 -11.19 8.68
CA ALA A 159 13.70 -10.04 8.16
C ALA A 159 14.80 -9.58 9.14
N TYR A 160 14.52 -9.49 10.42
CA TYR A 160 15.50 -9.13 11.44
C TYR A 160 16.66 -10.12 11.53
N LYS A 161 16.39 -11.43 11.40
CA LYS A 161 17.46 -12.45 11.34
C LYS A 161 18.36 -12.25 10.12
N ILE A 162 17.78 -12.03 8.95
CA ILE A 162 18.54 -11.76 7.72
C ILE A 162 19.38 -10.48 7.86
N TRP A 163 18.79 -9.41 8.33
CA TRP A 163 19.49 -8.13 8.53
C TRP A 163 20.57 -8.22 9.58
N SER A 164 20.36 -8.98 10.65
CA SER A 164 21.38 -9.21 11.69
C SER A 164 22.63 -9.88 11.12
N VAL A 165 22.43 -10.94 10.31
CA VAL A 165 23.56 -11.62 9.63
C VAL A 165 24.23 -10.68 8.63
N ALA A 166 23.46 -9.96 7.82
CA ALA A 166 23.99 -9.05 6.81
C ALA A 166 24.80 -7.87 7.42
N LYS A 167 24.41 -7.38 8.61
CA LYS A 167 25.18 -6.36 9.36
C LYS A 167 26.59 -6.84 9.73
N GLY A 168 26.78 -8.14 9.97
CA GLY A 168 28.08 -8.73 10.24
C GLY A 168 28.99 -8.90 9.00
N CYS A 169 28.46 -8.72 7.80
CA CYS A 169 29.20 -8.88 6.54
C CYS A 169 29.78 -7.54 6.09
N LYS A 170 31.11 -7.40 6.00
CA LYS A 170 31.82 -6.16 5.66
C LYS A 170 31.33 -5.51 4.35
N GLY A 171 31.08 -6.31 3.31
CA GLY A 171 30.65 -5.82 1.99
C GLY A 171 29.14 -5.54 1.87
N LEU A 172 28.37 -5.62 2.98
CA LEU A 172 26.92 -5.45 2.97
C LEU A 172 26.48 -4.28 3.86
N ARG A 173 25.31 -3.71 3.52
CA ARG A 173 24.64 -2.68 4.30
C ARG A 173 23.15 -2.99 4.36
N VAL A 174 22.55 -2.81 5.51
CA VAL A 174 21.10 -2.85 5.73
C VAL A 174 20.62 -1.48 6.19
N SER A 175 19.37 -1.15 5.90
CA SER A 175 18.72 0.03 6.46
C SER A 175 18.27 -0.26 7.89
N GLU A 176 18.49 0.68 8.79
CA GLU A 176 17.93 0.61 10.14
C GLU A 176 16.47 1.06 10.09
N VAL A 177 15.60 0.24 10.65
CA VAL A 177 14.16 0.57 10.75
C VAL A 177 13.97 1.41 12.02
N PRO A 178 13.52 2.68 11.90
CA PRO A 178 13.26 3.51 13.07
C PRO A 178 12.10 2.95 13.91
N ASP A 179 12.11 3.20 15.21
CA ASP A 179 11.12 2.68 16.17
C ASP A 179 9.68 3.13 15.86
N TYR A 180 9.52 4.25 15.15
CA TYR A 180 8.20 4.75 14.75
C TYR A 180 7.66 4.11 13.46
N ILE A 181 8.43 3.19 12.83
CA ILE A 181 8.03 2.43 11.64
C ILE A 181 7.85 0.96 12.01
N GLU A 182 6.68 0.43 11.73
CA GLU A 182 6.41 -1.00 11.71
C GLU A 182 6.44 -1.46 10.24
N HIS A 183 7.53 -2.11 9.83
CA HIS A 183 7.78 -2.52 8.45
C HIS A 183 6.95 -3.75 8.10
N ALA A 184 6.32 -3.82 6.91
CA ALA A 184 5.57 -5.02 6.51
C ALA A 184 6.45 -6.22 6.11
N ALA A 185 7.74 -6.00 5.92
CA ALA A 185 8.68 -7.03 5.46
C ALA A 185 8.21 -7.78 4.18
N TYR A 186 7.62 -7.03 3.23
CA TYR A 186 7.28 -7.58 1.92
C TYR A 186 8.55 -7.95 1.14
N LYS A 187 9.56 -7.08 1.16
CA LYS A 187 10.93 -7.35 0.70
C LYS A 187 11.91 -7.06 1.84
N CYS A 188 12.94 -7.88 1.94
CA CYS A 188 14.04 -7.70 2.88
C CYS A 188 15.28 -7.25 2.10
N TYR A 189 15.45 -5.94 1.95
CA TYR A 189 16.58 -5.40 1.20
C TYR A 189 17.88 -5.47 1.99
N VAL A 190 18.92 -5.95 1.31
CA VAL A 190 20.33 -5.86 1.72
C VAL A 190 21.08 -5.21 0.58
N PHE A 191 21.86 -4.20 0.87
CA PHE A 191 22.61 -3.44 -0.13
C PHE A 191 24.06 -3.85 -0.14
N VAL A 192 24.62 -4.01 -1.33
CA VAL A 192 26.05 -4.28 -1.51
C VAL A 192 26.81 -2.97 -1.46
N LYS A 193 27.97 -2.98 -0.81
CA LYS A 193 28.95 -1.88 -0.83
C LYS A 193 30.07 -2.26 -1.81
N PRO A 194 30.06 -1.73 -3.04
CA PRO A 194 30.98 -2.17 -4.08
C PRO A 194 32.46 -2.03 -3.68
N ASP A 195 32.78 -0.94 -2.99
CA ASP A 195 34.18 -0.61 -2.59
C ASP A 195 34.71 -1.52 -1.48
N GLU A 196 33.85 -2.30 -0.82
CA GLU A 196 34.23 -3.23 0.25
C GLU A 196 34.20 -4.70 -0.21
N LEU A 197 33.91 -4.95 -1.49
CA LEU A 197 33.95 -6.29 -2.07
C LEU A 197 35.37 -6.73 -2.39
N LYS A 198 35.58 -8.04 -2.43
CA LYS A 198 36.82 -8.61 -2.99
C LYS A 198 36.90 -8.30 -4.48
N GLU A 199 38.13 -8.24 -4.99
CA GLU A 199 38.37 -8.10 -6.43
C GLU A 199 37.59 -9.13 -7.23
N SER A 200 37.05 -8.75 -8.38
CA SER A 200 36.17 -9.56 -9.25
C SER A 200 34.78 -9.89 -8.69
N TRP A 201 34.41 -9.45 -7.49
CA TRP A 201 33.05 -9.60 -6.98
C TRP A 201 32.16 -8.38 -7.30
N SER A 202 30.89 -8.64 -7.56
CA SER A 202 29.86 -7.63 -7.80
C SER A 202 28.53 -8.09 -7.22
N ARG A 203 27.56 -7.18 -7.14
CA ARG A 203 26.18 -7.54 -6.80
C ARG A 203 25.65 -8.65 -7.68
N ASP A 204 25.87 -8.54 -8.99
CA ASP A 204 25.33 -9.49 -9.97
C ASP A 204 25.97 -10.86 -9.86
N ARG A 205 27.25 -10.91 -9.49
CA ARG A 205 27.93 -12.16 -9.17
C ARG A 205 27.35 -12.79 -7.90
N ILE A 206 27.17 -12.02 -6.82
CA ILE A 206 26.58 -12.52 -5.57
C ILE A 206 25.19 -13.15 -5.81
N ILE A 207 24.40 -12.61 -6.74
CA ILE A 207 23.06 -13.13 -7.07
C ILE A 207 23.14 -14.44 -7.85
N LYS A 208 24.21 -14.66 -8.63
CA LYS A 208 24.36 -15.85 -9.48
C LYS A 208 24.95 -17.05 -8.74
N GLU A 209 25.82 -16.81 -7.76
CA GLU A 209 26.48 -17.83 -6.94
C GLU A 209 25.56 -18.30 -5.79
#